data_d5f5bd0f51a25910145d3e5f4e76059f
#
_entry.id   d5f5bd0f51a25910145d3e5f4e76059f
#
_cell.length_a   1.000
_cell.length_b   1.000
_cell.length_c   1.000
_cell.angle_alpha   90.00
_cell.angle_beta   90.00
_cell.angle_gamma   90.00
#
_symmetry.space_group_name_H-M   'P 1'
#
loop_
_entity.id
_entity.type
_entity.pdbx_description
1 polymer ?
#
loop_
_entity_poly.entity_id
_entity_poly.type
_entity_poly.pdbx_seq_one_letter_code
_entity_poly.pdbx_strand_id
1 'polypeptide(L)'
;MTYLVTRAIVPAFMAASLVGAPVQAGKADDTLRVAMAEEILNLDYNYTTKREYIILAQMTDTTLFDLDPVTQEFHPAVATGHEFVDETTLDITLRDDVQFHDGSLLTAEDVAYTYNWINRDDSESNAQGVVSRWLDNAEVTGPNTVRFHLKSVYPLLLRDMAQRIMLRKAGAYDVDGEIDRDAMAQALISTGPYKVASFEPGQELVLERFDGYFGEKPAIEKIIVRNIPDIGTQQAEMMSGGIDWMFKVPLDLANSLGATPMATHLSGPDLRIAFAVLDAAGHTGADGPLTKVKVRQAINHALNKAEMAEYLIGGSAEAIHTACHPAQFGCDTSVQDYPYDPEAAKALLAEAGYGDGFPLELWAYRDKSVAEAVSADLTAIGIDVNLRYVKLESLNQARAARDIPAYIGTWGSGGTADTAAIARIHFSMESDRNMSGDQALADEVLAAEQTNDQEKRAEIYSSALGTIADQAYWAPLFTYSANYLVSPDLEFPLDPDGLPRLQNASWK
;
A
#
# COMPACT_ATOMS: atom_id res chain seq x y z
N MET A 1 57.48 74.44 5.02
CA MET A 1 56.15 73.92 5.01
C MET A 1 56.29 72.38 4.77
N THR A 2 56.23 71.63 5.84
CA THR A 2 56.50 70.20 5.85
C THR A 2 55.19 69.47 6.08
N TYR A 3 54.70 68.69 5.13
CA TYR A 3 53.51 67.88 5.27
C TYR A 3 53.82 66.50 5.84
N LEU A 4 53.31 66.24 7.05
CA LEU A 4 53.28 64.91 7.65
C LEU A 4 52.17 64.05 7.01
N VAL A 5 52.52 62.93 6.41
CA VAL A 5 51.53 61.91 5.96
C VAL A 5 51.38 60.87 7.05
N THR A 6 50.22 60.90 7.72
CA THR A 6 49.85 59.88 8.71
C THR A 6 49.28 58.66 7.99
N ARG A 7 49.98 57.50 8.05
CA ARG A 7 49.45 56.22 7.56
C ARG A 7 48.52 55.60 8.63
N ALA A 8 47.24 55.46 8.29
CA ALA A 8 46.30 54.72 9.08
C ALA A 8 46.49 53.19 8.79
N ILE A 9 46.78 52.42 9.84
CA ILE A 9 46.80 50.94 9.80
C ILE A 9 45.37 50.48 10.05
N VAL A 10 44.76 49.84 9.04
CA VAL A 10 43.45 49.15 9.16
C VAL A 10 43.73 47.72 9.57
N PRO A 11 43.21 47.20 10.70
CA PRO A 11 43.35 45.80 11.03
C PRO A 11 42.36 44.98 10.17
N ALA A 12 42.90 44.07 9.39
CA ALA A 12 42.10 43.05 8.67
C ALA A 12 41.58 42.04 9.71
N PHE A 13 40.27 42.09 9.97
CA PHE A 13 39.58 41.03 10.66
C PHE A 13 39.46 39.85 9.69
N MET A 14 40.23 38.78 9.90
CA MET A 14 40.05 37.49 9.31
C MET A 14 38.80 36.84 9.98
N ALA A 15 37.65 36.90 9.31
CA ALA A 15 36.50 36.12 9.65
C ALA A 15 36.84 34.64 9.30
N ALA A 16 37.23 33.84 10.29
CA ALA A 16 37.28 32.39 10.16
C ALA A 16 35.86 31.87 9.94
N SER A 17 35.48 31.59 8.71
CA SER A 17 34.31 30.82 8.40
C SER A 17 34.54 29.41 8.95
N LEU A 18 33.92 29.09 10.09
CA LEU A 18 33.69 27.73 10.51
C LEU A 18 32.76 27.11 9.46
N VAL A 19 33.36 26.51 8.45
CA VAL A 19 32.70 25.51 7.64
C VAL A 19 32.48 24.33 8.61
N GLY A 20 31.29 24.26 9.21
CA GLY A 20 30.86 23.09 9.95
C GLY A 20 31.01 21.90 8.99
N ALA A 21 31.87 20.96 9.28
CA ALA A 21 31.85 19.66 8.63
C ALA A 21 30.39 19.14 8.74
N PRO A 22 29.82 18.57 7.68
CA PRO A 22 28.53 17.92 7.81
C PRO A 22 28.66 16.92 8.97
N VAL A 23 27.84 17.12 10.00
CA VAL A 23 27.72 16.13 11.07
C VAL A 23 27.24 14.88 10.36
N GLN A 24 28.11 13.88 10.30
CA GLN A 24 27.80 12.57 9.73
C GLN A 24 26.93 11.86 10.78
N ALA A 25 25.67 12.33 10.86
CA ALA A 25 24.60 11.66 11.60
C ALA A 25 24.43 10.24 10.98
N GLY A 26 23.69 9.38 11.61
CA GLY A 26 23.52 8.00 11.18
C GLY A 26 23.94 7.06 12.30
N LYS A 27 24.66 6.00 12.01
CA LYS A 27 25.12 5.03 13.00
C LYS A 27 25.86 5.67 14.20
N ALA A 28 26.57 6.80 13.98
CA ALA A 28 27.38 7.44 15.01
C ALA A 28 26.55 8.10 16.13
N ASP A 29 25.32 8.52 15.84
CA ASP A 29 24.39 9.18 16.77
C ASP A 29 23.05 8.45 16.86
N ASP A 30 23.03 7.17 16.45
CA ASP A 30 21.87 6.27 16.45
C ASP A 30 20.62 6.88 15.79
N THR A 31 20.84 7.56 14.65
CA THR A 31 19.78 8.25 13.92
C THR A 31 19.62 7.68 12.51
N LEU A 32 18.44 7.18 12.16
CA LEU A 32 18.06 6.75 10.82
C LEU A 32 17.44 7.91 10.04
N ARG A 33 18.03 8.27 8.90
CA ARG A 33 17.54 9.33 8.03
C ARG A 33 16.86 8.73 6.81
N VAL A 34 15.59 9.04 6.67
CA VAL A 34 14.68 8.47 5.68
C VAL A 34 14.25 9.54 4.68
N ALA A 35 14.35 9.25 3.39
CA ALA A 35 13.75 10.11 2.37
C ALA A 35 12.40 9.54 1.91
N MET A 36 11.38 10.39 1.89
CA MET A 36 10.07 10.08 1.30
C MET A 36 9.74 11.08 0.20
N ALA A 37 9.28 10.57 -0.96
CA ALA A 37 8.90 11.42 -2.09
C ALA A 37 7.55 12.09 -1.87
N GLU A 38 6.60 11.42 -1.21
CA GLU A 38 5.30 12.00 -0.85
C GLU A 38 5.42 12.96 0.32
N GLU A 39 4.77 14.10 0.21
CA GLU A 39 4.69 15.08 1.30
C GLU A 39 3.85 14.54 2.45
N ILE A 40 4.42 14.58 3.66
CA ILE A 40 3.70 14.25 4.89
C ILE A 40 3.10 15.55 5.42
N LEU A 41 1.78 15.69 5.31
CA LEU A 41 1.04 16.89 5.70
C LEU A 41 0.17 16.68 6.94
N ASN A 42 -0.06 15.41 7.31
CA ASN A 42 -0.93 14.99 8.40
C ASN A 42 -0.30 13.77 9.07
N LEU A 43 -0.38 13.65 10.39
CA LEU A 43 0.17 12.52 11.14
C LEU A 43 -0.88 11.43 11.43
N ASP A 44 -2.17 11.74 11.26
CA ASP A 44 -3.24 10.80 11.60
C ASP A 44 -3.55 9.85 10.43
N TYR A 45 -3.14 8.61 10.58
CA TYR A 45 -3.41 7.55 9.61
C TYR A 45 -4.92 7.32 9.38
N ASN A 46 -5.76 7.51 10.37
CA ASN A 46 -7.21 7.32 10.23
C ASN A 46 -7.84 8.24 9.16
N TYR A 47 -7.11 9.29 8.72
CA TYR A 47 -7.54 10.26 7.70
C TYR A 47 -6.73 10.22 6.40
N THR A 48 -5.95 9.15 6.15
CA THR A 48 -5.18 9.00 4.92
C THR A 48 -5.04 7.53 4.51
N THR A 49 -4.84 7.28 3.21
CA THR A 49 -4.65 5.92 2.66
C THR A 49 -3.33 5.76 1.91
N LYS A 50 -2.46 6.78 1.92
CA LYS A 50 -1.18 6.73 1.22
C LYS A 50 -0.22 5.77 1.93
N ARG A 51 0.63 5.08 1.16
CA ARG A 51 1.58 4.09 1.67
C ARG A 51 2.57 4.67 2.69
N GLU A 52 3.04 5.87 2.46
CA GLU A 52 3.97 6.56 3.35
C GLU A 52 3.40 6.73 4.76
N TYR A 53 2.11 6.99 4.85
CA TYR A 53 1.41 7.10 6.15
C TYR A 53 1.21 5.75 6.82
N ILE A 54 1.07 4.64 6.05
CA ILE A 54 1.09 3.29 6.63
C ILE A 54 2.44 3.02 7.29
N ILE A 55 3.54 3.39 6.62
CA ILE A 55 4.90 3.24 7.14
C ILE A 55 5.08 4.05 8.43
N LEU A 56 4.57 5.29 8.47
CA LEU A 56 4.64 6.13 9.66
C LEU A 56 3.79 5.55 10.81
N ALA A 57 2.56 5.13 10.52
CA ALA A 57 1.66 4.56 11.51
C ALA A 57 2.23 3.30 12.19
N GLN A 58 2.95 2.45 11.45
CA GLN A 58 3.63 1.30 12.03
C GLN A 58 4.70 1.67 13.07
N MET A 59 5.22 2.90 13.02
CA MET A 59 6.17 3.42 14.00
C MET A 59 5.49 4.17 15.14
N THR A 60 4.42 4.92 14.86
CA THR A 60 3.81 5.84 15.83
C THR A 60 2.57 5.30 16.51
N ASP A 61 1.93 4.29 15.93
CA ASP A 61 0.63 3.80 16.37
C ASP A 61 0.67 2.33 16.75
N THR A 62 -0.40 1.87 17.41
CA THR A 62 -0.69 0.45 17.62
C THR A 62 -2.14 0.14 17.29
N THR A 63 -2.37 -1.14 17.06
CA THR A 63 -3.65 -1.78 16.76
C THR A 63 -4.01 -2.78 17.86
N LEU A 64 -5.20 -3.38 17.79
CA LEU A 64 -5.59 -4.41 18.77
C LEU A 64 -4.75 -5.69 18.64
N PHE A 65 -4.44 -6.08 17.42
CA PHE A 65 -3.64 -7.26 17.10
C PHE A 65 -2.50 -6.88 16.18
N ASP A 66 -1.40 -7.61 16.24
CA ASP A 66 -0.37 -7.63 15.21
C ASP A 66 -0.67 -8.74 14.20
N LEU A 67 -0.31 -8.50 12.96
CA LEU A 67 -0.35 -9.50 11.91
C LEU A 67 1.08 -9.83 11.48
N ASP A 68 1.49 -11.08 11.67
CA ASP A 68 2.77 -11.55 11.14
C ASP A 68 2.73 -11.51 9.61
N PRO A 69 3.64 -10.77 8.95
CA PRO A 69 3.60 -10.63 7.49
C PRO A 69 4.01 -11.90 6.75
N VAL A 70 4.65 -12.86 7.42
CA VAL A 70 5.13 -14.12 6.83
C VAL A 70 4.09 -15.23 7.00
N THR A 71 3.65 -15.46 8.25
CA THR A 71 2.73 -16.57 8.57
C THR A 71 1.27 -16.17 8.39
N GLN A 72 0.97 -14.87 8.34
CA GLN A 72 -0.39 -14.30 8.33
C GLN A 72 -1.21 -14.64 9.59
N GLU A 73 -0.55 -15.03 10.67
CA GLU A 73 -1.16 -15.26 11.97
C GLU A 73 -1.35 -13.97 12.74
N PHE A 74 -2.44 -13.89 13.50
CA PHE A 74 -2.72 -12.76 14.38
C PHE A 74 -2.09 -13.01 15.75
N HIS A 75 -1.32 -12.03 16.21
CA HIS A 75 -0.70 -12.05 17.53
C HIS A 75 -1.31 -10.98 18.44
N PRO A 76 -1.38 -11.22 19.74
CA PRO A 76 -1.76 -10.20 20.70
C PRO A 76 -0.85 -8.96 20.60
N ALA A 77 -1.47 -7.77 20.54
CA ALA A 77 -0.79 -6.48 20.66
C ALA A 77 -1.37 -5.72 21.85
N VAL A 78 -2.30 -4.79 21.63
CA VAL A 78 -3.06 -4.17 22.74
C VAL A 78 -4.09 -5.14 23.33
N ALA A 79 -4.70 -5.99 22.50
CA ALA A 79 -5.51 -7.10 22.96
C ALA A 79 -4.62 -8.24 23.51
N THR A 80 -5.02 -8.87 24.60
CA THR A 80 -4.42 -10.10 25.14
C THR A 80 -5.17 -11.35 24.70
N GLY A 81 -6.41 -11.20 24.23
CA GLY A 81 -7.25 -12.29 23.74
C GLY A 81 -8.57 -11.77 23.18
N HIS A 82 -9.26 -12.66 22.50
CA HIS A 82 -10.60 -12.42 21.97
C HIS A 82 -11.45 -13.68 22.07
N GLU A 83 -12.77 -13.51 22.21
CA GLU A 83 -13.73 -14.59 22.27
C GLU A 83 -15.02 -14.21 21.54
N PHE A 84 -15.43 -15.02 20.57
CA PHE A 84 -16.76 -14.88 19.96
C PHE A 84 -17.81 -15.48 20.90
N VAL A 85 -18.64 -14.64 21.50
CA VAL A 85 -19.78 -15.04 22.35
C VAL A 85 -20.86 -15.70 21.49
N ASP A 86 -21.04 -15.19 20.30
CA ASP A 86 -21.85 -15.73 19.20
C ASP A 86 -21.29 -15.24 17.84
N GLU A 87 -21.97 -15.53 16.72
CA GLU A 87 -21.48 -15.20 15.37
C GLU A 87 -21.32 -13.69 15.12
N THR A 88 -21.98 -12.85 15.92
CA THR A 88 -22.02 -11.39 15.77
C THR A 88 -21.62 -10.62 17.02
N THR A 89 -21.14 -11.29 18.04
CA THR A 89 -20.69 -10.67 19.29
C THR A 89 -19.27 -11.12 19.64
N LEU A 90 -18.33 -10.18 19.66
CA LEU A 90 -16.91 -10.42 19.95
C LEU A 90 -16.49 -9.67 21.20
N ASP A 91 -16.00 -10.38 22.21
CA ASP A 91 -15.34 -9.80 23.38
C ASP A 91 -13.82 -9.77 23.17
N ILE A 92 -13.22 -8.61 23.43
CA ILE A 92 -11.77 -8.40 23.38
C ILE A 92 -11.29 -8.01 24.78
N THR A 93 -10.31 -8.76 25.29
CA THR A 93 -9.63 -8.47 26.55
C THR A 93 -8.34 -7.68 26.24
N LEU A 94 -8.16 -6.55 26.92
CA LEU A 94 -7.01 -5.65 26.76
C LEU A 94 -5.96 -5.92 27.84
N ARG A 95 -4.71 -5.62 27.52
CA ARG A 95 -3.65 -5.47 28.53
C ARG A 95 -3.85 -4.15 29.30
N ASP A 96 -3.21 -4.02 30.45
CA ASP A 96 -3.37 -2.90 31.39
C ASP A 96 -2.11 -2.01 31.52
N ASP A 97 -1.09 -2.28 30.69
CA ASP A 97 0.21 -1.60 30.74
C ASP A 97 0.54 -0.77 29.49
N VAL A 98 -0.42 -0.59 28.56
CA VAL A 98 -0.23 0.25 27.36
C VAL A 98 -0.26 1.72 27.74
N GLN A 99 0.78 2.46 27.37
CA GLN A 99 0.86 3.90 27.59
C GLN A 99 0.73 4.67 26.28
N PHE A 100 -0.03 5.75 26.30
CA PHE A 100 0.07 6.78 25.27
C PHE A 100 1.40 7.55 25.40
N HIS A 101 1.82 8.24 24.34
CA HIS A 101 3.03 9.06 24.31
C HIS A 101 3.03 10.19 25.35
N ASP A 102 1.88 10.59 25.86
CA ASP A 102 1.72 11.56 26.97
C ASP A 102 1.85 10.94 28.37
N GLY A 103 2.07 9.61 28.44
CA GLY A 103 2.22 8.85 29.68
C GLY A 103 0.91 8.39 30.30
N SER A 104 -0.25 8.74 29.77
CA SER A 104 -1.54 8.20 30.25
C SER A 104 -1.71 6.74 29.80
N LEU A 105 -2.44 5.95 30.59
CA LEU A 105 -2.75 4.55 30.23
C LEU A 105 -3.90 4.49 29.23
N LEU A 106 -3.78 3.56 28.27
CA LEU A 106 -4.88 3.18 27.39
C LEU A 106 -5.91 2.37 28.17
N THR A 107 -7.17 2.65 27.92
CA THR A 107 -8.33 2.04 28.60
C THR A 107 -9.29 1.39 27.60
N ALA A 108 -10.26 0.63 28.11
CA ALA A 108 -11.33 0.09 27.28
C ALA A 108 -12.19 1.18 26.64
N GLU A 109 -12.34 2.33 27.31
CA GLU A 109 -13.04 3.51 26.77
C GLU A 109 -12.36 4.08 25.52
N ASP A 110 -11.02 4.09 25.48
CA ASP A 110 -10.25 4.58 24.34
C ASP A 110 -10.48 3.69 23.11
N VAL A 111 -10.50 2.38 23.31
CA VAL A 111 -10.78 1.40 22.26
C VAL A 111 -12.21 1.54 21.76
N ALA A 112 -13.20 1.53 22.66
CA ALA A 112 -14.61 1.69 22.26
C ALA A 112 -14.84 3.03 21.56
N TYR A 113 -14.26 4.12 22.07
CA TYR A 113 -14.29 5.44 21.43
C TYR A 113 -13.76 5.40 20.01
N THR A 114 -12.56 4.83 19.81
CA THR A 114 -11.91 4.78 18.49
C THR A 114 -12.81 4.14 17.43
N TYR A 115 -13.33 2.95 17.73
CA TYR A 115 -14.16 2.21 16.76
C TYR A 115 -15.51 2.88 16.53
N ASN A 116 -16.17 3.37 17.60
CA ASN A 116 -17.44 4.08 17.47
C ASN A 116 -17.28 5.41 16.73
N TRP A 117 -16.17 6.14 16.98
CA TRP A 117 -15.87 7.36 16.25
C TRP A 117 -15.74 7.09 14.75
N ILE A 118 -14.90 6.12 14.36
CA ILE A 118 -14.69 5.77 12.95
C ILE A 118 -15.97 5.31 12.28
N ASN A 119 -16.85 4.61 13.02
CA ASN A 119 -18.12 4.10 12.49
C ASN A 119 -19.16 5.18 12.15
N ARG A 120 -18.99 6.41 12.68
CA ARG A 120 -19.93 7.52 12.42
C ARG A 120 -19.84 7.99 10.98
N ASP A 121 -20.98 8.34 10.38
CA ASP A 121 -21.04 8.90 9.02
C ASP A 121 -20.32 10.25 8.92
N ASP A 122 -20.33 11.05 9.99
CA ASP A 122 -19.70 12.36 10.07
C ASP A 122 -18.24 12.31 10.54
N SER A 123 -17.66 11.13 10.76
CA SER A 123 -16.23 11.00 11.09
C SER A 123 -15.34 11.42 9.94
N GLU A 124 -15.78 11.17 8.68
CA GLU A 124 -15.00 11.35 7.45
C GLU A 124 -13.67 10.57 7.44
N SER A 125 -13.55 9.58 8.34
CA SER A 125 -12.37 8.72 8.40
C SER A 125 -12.24 7.86 7.14
N ASN A 126 -11.03 7.66 6.65
CA ASN A 126 -10.75 6.74 5.54
C ASN A 126 -11.07 5.27 5.87
N ALA A 127 -11.10 4.92 7.16
CA ALA A 127 -11.48 3.58 7.64
C ALA A 127 -13.01 3.44 7.82
N GLN A 128 -13.79 4.52 7.73
CA GLN A 128 -15.23 4.52 7.97
C GLN A 128 -15.95 3.49 7.08
N GLY A 129 -15.70 3.51 5.77
CA GLY A 129 -16.31 2.57 4.83
C GLY A 129 -15.91 1.10 5.05
N VAL A 130 -14.85 0.82 5.81
CA VAL A 130 -14.47 -0.53 6.24
C VAL A 130 -15.22 -0.90 7.52
N VAL A 131 -15.12 -0.07 8.56
CA VAL A 131 -15.69 -0.32 9.89
C VAL A 131 -17.21 -0.38 9.85
N SER A 132 -17.87 0.51 9.12
CA SER A 132 -19.32 0.58 9.02
C SER A 132 -19.97 -0.65 8.35
N ARG A 133 -19.20 -1.47 7.63
CA ARG A 133 -19.71 -2.72 7.04
C ARG A 133 -20.04 -3.76 8.10
N TRP A 134 -19.23 -3.83 9.14
CA TRP A 134 -19.32 -4.90 10.13
C TRP A 134 -19.68 -4.43 11.54
N LEU A 135 -19.30 -3.21 11.93
CA LEU A 135 -19.55 -2.72 13.29
C LEU A 135 -20.95 -2.12 13.40
N ASP A 136 -21.72 -2.62 14.36
CA ASP A 136 -22.90 -1.94 14.88
C ASP A 136 -22.46 -0.93 15.96
N ASN A 137 -21.89 -1.42 17.06
CA ASN A 137 -21.29 -0.60 18.11
C ASN A 137 -20.23 -1.37 18.90
N ALA A 138 -19.37 -0.63 19.62
CA ALA A 138 -18.43 -1.15 20.60
C ALA A 138 -18.81 -0.60 21.99
N GLU A 139 -18.86 -1.46 23.01
CA GLU A 139 -19.19 -1.08 24.38
C GLU A 139 -18.19 -1.63 25.40
N VAL A 140 -17.98 -0.90 26.49
CA VAL A 140 -17.15 -1.33 27.61
C VAL A 140 -17.98 -2.25 28.52
N THR A 141 -17.55 -3.50 28.67
CA THR A 141 -18.24 -4.50 29.52
C THR A 141 -17.47 -4.82 30.81
N GLY A 142 -16.22 -4.35 30.90
CA GLY A 142 -15.37 -4.54 32.07
C GLY A 142 -14.17 -3.59 32.06
N PRO A 143 -13.35 -3.57 33.11
CA PRO A 143 -12.21 -2.65 33.20
C PRO A 143 -11.26 -2.74 31.99
N ASN A 144 -11.08 -3.95 31.49
CA ASN A 144 -10.18 -4.24 30.37
C ASN A 144 -10.89 -5.05 29.27
N THR A 145 -12.22 -4.92 29.15
CA THR A 145 -13.00 -5.70 28.16
C THR A 145 -13.87 -4.79 27.34
N VAL A 146 -13.75 -4.92 26.02
CA VAL A 146 -14.61 -4.24 25.05
C VAL A 146 -15.37 -5.28 24.26
N ARG A 147 -16.68 -5.12 24.16
CA ARG A 147 -17.59 -5.94 23.37
C ARG A 147 -17.90 -5.24 22.07
N PHE A 148 -17.71 -5.94 20.98
CA PHE A 148 -18.04 -5.51 19.63
C PHE A 148 -19.30 -6.22 19.16
N HIS A 149 -20.34 -5.46 18.84
CA HIS A 149 -21.55 -5.95 18.21
C HIS A 149 -21.40 -5.78 16.69
N LEU A 150 -21.55 -6.89 15.98
CA LEU A 150 -21.37 -6.92 14.51
C LEU A 150 -22.73 -6.94 13.82
N LYS A 151 -22.83 -6.25 12.70
CA LYS A 151 -24.02 -6.25 11.83
C LYS A 151 -24.26 -7.60 11.14
N SER A 152 -23.17 -8.33 10.87
CA SER A 152 -23.15 -9.65 10.26
C SER A 152 -21.81 -10.32 10.47
N VAL A 153 -21.71 -11.61 10.15
CA VAL A 153 -20.42 -12.32 10.05
C VAL A 153 -19.47 -11.57 9.11
N TYR A 154 -18.24 -11.35 9.54
CA TYR A 154 -17.22 -10.64 8.77
C TYR A 154 -15.84 -11.28 8.92
N PRO A 155 -15.39 -12.10 7.95
CA PRO A 155 -14.14 -12.89 8.04
C PRO A 155 -12.86 -12.07 8.14
N LEU A 156 -12.87 -10.82 7.69
CA LEU A 156 -11.71 -9.93 7.74
C LEU A 156 -11.61 -9.11 9.04
N LEU A 157 -12.49 -9.36 10.03
CA LEU A 157 -12.60 -8.56 11.24
C LEU A 157 -11.26 -8.38 11.97
N LEU A 158 -10.61 -9.48 12.32
CA LEU A 158 -9.32 -9.43 13.05
C LEU A 158 -8.23 -8.78 12.19
N ARG A 159 -8.27 -8.96 10.85
CA ARG A 159 -7.34 -8.32 9.93
C ARG A 159 -7.52 -6.79 9.88
N ASP A 160 -8.76 -6.33 9.80
CA ASP A 160 -9.04 -4.90 9.85
C ASP A 160 -8.62 -4.29 11.20
N MET A 161 -8.88 -5.02 12.31
CA MET A 161 -8.43 -4.64 13.66
C MET A 161 -6.90 -4.62 13.81
N ALA A 162 -6.17 -5.41 13.02
CA ALA A 162 -4.70 -5.49 13.05
C ALA A 162 -4.00 -4.49 12.11
N GLN A 163 -4.67 -3.98 11.08
CA GLN A 163 -3.98 -3.24 10.03
C GLN A 163 -4.60 -1.88 9.70
N ARG A 164 -5.88 -1.65 10.03
CA ARG A 164 -6.65 -0.52 9.50
C ARG A 164 -7.03 0.53 10.51
N ILE A 165 -7.09 0.18 11.79
CA ILE A 165 -7.68 1.02 12.83
C ILE A 165 -6.61 1.30 13.89
N MET A 166 -6.06 2.51 13.84
CA MET A 166 -5.09 3.01 14.82
C MET A 166 -5.83 3.54 16.03
N LEU A 167 -5.45 3.04 17.22
CA LEU A 167 -6.13 3.39 18.47
C LEU A 167 -5.89 4.86 18.84
N ARG A 168 -6.92 5.51 19.31
CA ARG A 168 -6.91 6.90 19.74
C ARG A 168 -7.47 7.04 21.14
N LYS A 169 -6.98 8.02 21.88
CA LYS A 169 -7.49 8.38 23.20
C LYS A 169 -8.93 8.85 23.11
N ALA A 170 -9.76 8.48 24.07
CA ALA A 170 -11.14 8.96 24.14
C ALA A 170 -11.18 10.49 24.15
N GLY A 171 -12.01 11.06 23.27
CA GLY A 171 -12.09 12.51 23.06
C GLY A 171 -11.00 13.09 22.15
N ALA A 172 -10.19 12.26 21.48
CA ALA A 172 -9.10 12.74 20.61
C ALA A 172 -9.58 13.68 19.48
N TYR A 173 -10.83 13.57 19.07
CA TYR A 173 -11.45 14.38 18.02
C TYR A 173 -12.55 15.31 18.55
N ASP A 174 -12.68 15.43 19.89
CA ASP A 174 -13.64 16.32 20.55
C ASP A 174 -12.86 17.43 21.30
N VAL A 175 -12.60 18.53 20.63
CA VAL A 175 -11.85 19.66 21.21
C VAL A 175 -12.84 20.74 21.67
N ASP A 176 -12.84 21.06 22.96
CA ASP A 176 -13.72 22.06 23.56
C ASP A 176 -15.23 21.86 23.27
N GLY A 177 -15.64 20.60 23.04
CA GLY A 177 -17.03 20.22 22.76
C GLY A 177 -17.42 20.34 21.27
N GLU A 178 -16.49 20.65 20.42
CA GLU A 178 -16.65 20.68 18.96
C GLU A 178 -15.83 19.57 18.31
N ILE A 179 -16.32 19.06 17.19
CA ILE A 179 -15.60 18.03 16.42
C ILE A 179 -14.42 18.68 15.69
N ASP A 180 -13.21 18.20 15.98
CA ASP A 180 -11.99 18.60 15.29
C ASP A 180 -11.28 17.35 14.72
N ARG A 181 -11.48 17.06 13.45
CA ARG A 181 -10.86 15.93 12.75
C ARG A 181 -9.36 16.09 12.53
N ASP A 182 -8.88 17.34 12.58
CA ASP A 182 -7.48 17.69 12.40
C ASP A 182 -6.69 17.74 13.72
N ALA A 183 -7.35 17.48 14.86
CA ALA A 183 -6.72 17.56 16.18
C ALA A 183 -5.43 16.72 16.28
N MET A 184 -5.41 15.52 15.69
CA MET A 184 -4.24 14.64 15.69
C MET A 184 -3.31 14.86 14.50
N ALA A 185 -3.69 15.72 13.55
CA ALA A 185 -2.94 15.92 12.30
C ALA A 185 -1.53 16.48 12.49
N GLN A 186 -1.36 17.35 13.49
CA GLN A 186 -0.12 18.08 13.75
C GLN A 186 0.57 17.67 15.08
N ALA A 187 -0.18 17.07 16.00
CA ALA A 187 0.27 16.74 17.35
C ALA A 187 -0.26 15.35 17.75
N LEU A 188 0.21 14.34 17.05
CA LEU A 188 -0.22 12.95 17.26
C LEU A 188 0.18 12.46 18.67
N ILE A 189 -0.82 12.04 19.45
CA ILE A 189 -0.64 11.28 20.68
C ILE A 189 -1.17 9.87 20.43
N SER A 190 -0.28 8.90 20.44
CA SER A 190 -0.59 7.49 20.16
C SER A 190 0.22 6.56 21.07
N THR A 191 0.32 5.29 20.75
CA THR A 191 0.83 4.23 21.63
C THR A 191 1.97 3.43 21.03
N GLY A 192 2.49 3.83 19.84
CA GLY A 192 3.51 3.11 19.09
C GLY A 192 4.91 3.19 19.68
N PRO A 193 5.87 2.46 19.07
CA PRO A 193 7.26 2.37 19.54
C PRO A 193 8.06 3.68 19.41
N TYR A 194 7.59 4.61 18.58
CA TYR A 194 8.17 5.95 18.44
C TYR A 194 7.12 7.02 18.69
N LYS A 195 7.54 8.09 19.33
CA LYS A 195 6.73 9.31 19.52
C LYS A 195 7.24 10.44 18.64
N VAL A 196 6.34 11.34 18.27
CA VAL A 196 6.68 12.55 17.52
C VAL A 196 7.42 13.54 18.44
N ALA A 197 8.66 13.87 18.07
CA ALA A 197 9.45 14.88 18.75
C ALA A 197 9.28 16.27 18.10
N SER A 198 9.23 16.34 16.76
CA SER A 198 8.88 17.53 16.02
C SER A 198 8.28 17.20 14.66
N PHE A 199 7.43 18.06 14.15
CA PHE A 199 6.81 17.92 12.84
C PHE A 199 6.71 19.27 12.13
N GLU A 200 7.33 19.34 10.95
CA GLU A 200 7.21 20.46 10.02
C GLU A 200 6.53 19.92 8.74
N PRO A 201 5.22 20.17 8.54
CA PRO A 201 4.46 19.60 7.43
C PRO A 201 5.13 19.82 6.07
N GLY A 202 5.26 18.74 5.28
CA GLY A 202 5.88 18.78 3.97
C GLY A 202 7.40 18.99 3.98
N GLN A 203 8.07 18.99 5.13
CA GLN A 203 9.50 19.18 5.27
C GLN A 203 10.15 18.03 6.04
N GLU A 204 9.91 17.96 7.35
CA GLU A 204 10.60 17.03 8.23
C GLU A 204 9.71 16.54 9.37
N LEU A 205 9.84 15.26 9.69
CA LEU A 205 9.26 14.62 10.86
C LEU A 205 10.39 13.97 11.65
N VAL A 206 10.51 14.31 12.94
CA VAL A 206 11.46 13.70 13.86
C VAL A 206 10.71 12.80 14.83
N LEU A 207 11.11 11.55 14.87
CA LEU A 207 10.60 10.53 15.76
C LEU A 207 11.67 10.11 16.74
N GLU A 208 11.31 9.97 18.03
CA GLU A 208 12.15 9.45 19.10
C GLU A 208 11.56 8.17 19.66
N ARG A 209 12.43 7.19 19.95
CA ARG A 209 11.99 5.92 20.58
C ARG A 209 11.23 6.20 21.87
N PHE A 210 10.09 5.55 22.02
CA PHE A 210 9.26 5.71 23.22
C PHE A 210 9.62 4.66 24.26
N ASP A 211 10.23 5.08 25.35
CA ASP A 211 10.66 4.17 26.43
C ASP A 211 9.50 3.50 27.17
N GLY A 212 8.31 4.08 27.13
CA GLY A 212 7.07 3.52 27.69
C GLY A 212 6.37 2.50 26.78
N TYR A 213 6.94 2.18 25.60
CA TYR A 213 6.36 1.20 24.71
C TYR A 213 6.31 -0.20 25.34
N PHE A 214 5.16 -0.84 25.26
CA PHE A 214 4.89 -2.13 25.90
C PHE A 214 5.48 -3.35 25.17
N GLY A 215 5.80 -3.19 23.88
CA GLY A 215 6.38 -4.23 23.02
C GLY A 215 7.91 -4.21 23.02
N GLU A 216 8.48 -4.91 22.05
CA GLU A 216 9.92 -4.90 21.82
C GLU A 216 10.39 -3.50 21.38
N LYS A 217 11.39 -2.97 22.09
CA LYS A 217 11.91 -1.64 21.78
C LYS A 217 12.74 -1.68 20.50
N PRO A 218 12.48 -0.75 19.54
CA PRO A 218 13.33 -0.61 18.38
C PRO A 218 14.80 -0.42 18.72
N ALA A 219 15.70 -0.91 17.87
CA ALA A 219 17.13 -0.77 18.08
C ALA A 219 17.59 0.68 17.91
N ILE A 220 17.02 1.40 16.94
CA ILE A 220 17.40 2.79 16.60
C ILE A 220 16.68 3.79 17.51
N GLU A 221 17.41 4.77 18.06
CA GLU A 221 16.85 5.75 18.99
C GLU A 221 16.06 6.87 18.31
N LYS A 222 16.50 7.28 17.11
CA LYS A 222 15.89 8.43 16.42
C LYS A 222 15.69 8.13 14.94
N ILE A 223 14.54 8.56 14.40
CA ILE A 223 14.27 8.52 12.96
C ILE A 223 13.92 9.93 12.50
N ILE A 224 14.59 10.38 11.43
CA ILE A 224 14.30 11.66 10.77
C ILE A 224 13.75 11.34 9.38
N VAL A 225 12.50 11.67 9.15
CA VAL A 225 11.84 11.52 7.84
C VAL A 225 11.85 12.88 7.15
N ARG A 226 12.53 12.95 6.00
CA ARG A 226 12.62 14.16 5.17
C ARG A 226 11.78 14.01 3.92
N ASN A 227 10.98 15.01 3.61
CA ASN A 227 10.26 15.05 2.35
C ASN A 227 11.20 15.52 1.24
N ILE A 228 11.55 14.62 0.34
CA ILE A 228 12.43 14.87 -0.80
C ILE A 228 11.74 14.30 -2.06
N PRO A 229 10.87 15.07 -2.73
CA PRO A 229 10.09 14.58 -3.87
C PRO A 229 10.94 14.20 -5.10
N ASP A 230 12.06 14.89 -5.31
CA ASP A 230 12.93 14.68 -6.46
C ASP A 230 13.91 13.52 -6.25
N ILE A 231 13.81 12.50 -7.10
CA ILE A 231 14.63 11.28 -6.99
C ILE A 231 16.13 11.57 -7.20
N GLY A 232 16.48 12.56 -8.01
CA GLY A 232 17.89 12.94 -8.22
C GLY A 232 18.48 13.57 -6.97
N THR A 233 17.68 14.34 -6.23
CA THR A 233 18.05 14.88 -4.92
C THR A 233 18.20 13.77 -3.89
N GLN A 234 17.29 12.79 -3.84
CA GLN A 234 17.44 11.61 -2.98
C GLN A 234 18.72 10.84 -3.31
N GLN A 235 19.04 10.66 -4.60
CA GLN A 235 20.27 10.04 -5.05
C GLN A 235 21.52 10.80 -4.54
N ALA A 236 21.54 12.12 -4.68
CA ALA A 236 22.67 12.93 -4.22
C ALA A 236 22.84 12.87 -2.69
N GLU A 237 21.75 12.90 -1.94
CA GLU A 237 21.74 12.76 -0.48
C GLU A 237 22.23 11.36 -0.05
N MET A 238 21.83 10.28 -0.73
CA MET A 238 22.33 8.93 -0.47
C MET A 238 23.83 8.85 -0.71
N MET A 239 24.33 9.38 -1.82
CA MET A 239 25.75 9.38 -2.17
C MET A 239 26.61 10.21 -1.21
N SER A 240 26.07 11.29 -0.65
CA SER A 240 26.77 12.13 0.32
C SER A 240 26.64 11.66 1.77
N GLY A 241 25.83 10.62 2.02
CA GLY A 241 25.51 10.17 3.38
C GLY A 241 24.54 11.10 4.10
N GLY A 242 23.73 11.88 3.39
CA GLY A 242 22.66 12.74 3.91
C GLY A 242 21.39 11.99 4.28
N ILE A 243 21.17 10.81 3.69
CA ILE A 243 20.10 9.86 4.02
C ILE A 243 20.65 8.44 4.10
N ASP A 244 19.95 7.58 4.85
CA ASP A 244 20.31 6.19 5.11
C ASP A 244 19.36 5.20 4.46
N TRP A 245 18.19 5.66 4.03
CA TRP A 245 17.14 4.82 3.47
C TRP A 245 16.26 5.59 2.48
N MET A 246 15.97 4.96 1.34
CA MET A 246 14.98 5.40 0.37
C MET A 246 14.31 4.20 -0.30
N PHE A 247 13.06 4.38 -0.78
CA PHE A 247 12.26 3.31 -1.38
C PHE A 247 11.53 3.76 -2.65
N LYS A 248 10.89 2.82 -3.34
CA LYS A 248 10.31 3.03 -4.68
C LYS A 248 11.38 3.50 -5.68
N VAL A 249 12.59 3.00 -5.50
CA VAL A 249 13.73 3.38 -6.34
C VAL A 249 13.55 2.75 -7.73
N PRO A 250 13.68 3.52 -8.81
CA PRO A 250 13.72 2.95 -10.17
C PRO A 250 14.84 1.91 -10.29
N LEU A 251 14.56 0.80 -10.98
CA LEU A 251 15.46 -0.36 -11.03
C LEU A 251 16.85 -0.02 -11.54
N ASP A 252 16.95 0.82 -12.59
CA ASP A 252 18.20 1.26 -13.17
C ASP A 252 19.06 2.07 -12.17
N LEU A 253 18.43 2.95 -11.41
CA LEU A 253 19.06 3.70 -10.31
C LEU A 253 19.48 2.76 -9.18
N ALA A 254 18.59 1.84 -8.76
CA ALA A 254 18.88 0.87 -7.71
C ALA A 254 20.09 0.00 -8.06
N ASN A 255 20.15 -0.50 -9.30
CA ASN A 255 21.29 -1.29 -9.79
C ASN A 255 22.56 -0.46 -9.89
N SER A 256 22.49 0.76 -10.41
CA SER A 256 23.69 1.60 -10.60
C SER A 256 24.31 2.05 -9.26
N LEU A 257 23.52 2.47 -8.29
CA LEU A 257 24.01 2.86 -6.97
C LEU A 257 24.37 1.66 -6.09
N GLY A 258 23.58 0.58 -6.15
CA GLY A 258 23.85 -0.67 -5.43
C GLY A 258 25.16 -1.36 -5.87
N ALA A 259 25.68 -1.02 -7.06
CA ALA A 259 27.01 -1.45 -7.51
C ALA A 259 28.16 -0.63 -6.89
N THR A 260 27.86 0.43 -6.15
CA THR A 260 28.85 1.28 -5.49
C THR A 260 28.98 0.95 -3.99
N PRO A 261 30.07 1.35 -3.32
CA PRO A 261 30.19 1.17 -1.87
C PRO A 261 29.28 2.15 -1.06
N MET A 262 28.54 3.05 -1.72
CA MET A 262 27.79 4.12 -1.07
C MET A 262 26.39 3.67 -0.64
N ALA A 263 25.84 2.62 -1.26
CA ALA A 263 24.52 2.11 -0.95
C ALA A 263 24.43 0.60 -1.19
N THR A 264 23.55 -0.06 -0.46
CA THR A 264 23.14 -1.45 -0.71
C THR A 264 21.76 -1.43 -1.38
N HIS A 265 21.63 -2.08 -2.54
CA HIS A 265 20.34 -2.33 -3.17
C HIS A 265 19.70 -3.55 -2.52
N LEU A 266 18.48 -3.36 -2.02
CA LEU A 266 17.61 -4.42 -1.55
C LEU A 266 16.38 -4.47 -2.46
N SER A 267 15.95 -5.67 -2.83
CA SER A 267 14.76 -5.89 -3.65
C SER A 267 13.89 -6.96 -2.98
N GLY A 268 12.64 -6.65 -2.76
CA GLY A 268 11.68 -7.54 -2.11
C GLY A 268 10.33 -7.55 -2.79
N PRO A 269 9.45 -8.48 -2.42
CA PRO A 269 8.09 -8.56 -2.95
C PRO A 269 7.29 -7.31 -2.60
N ASP A 270 6.27 -7.03 -3.40
CA ASP A 270 5.19 -6.08 -3.11
C ASP A 270 3.88 -6.76 -3.44
N LEU A 271 2.91 -6.81 -2.53
CA LEU A 271 1.57 -7.40 -2.78
C LEU A 271 0.78 -6.69 -3.88
N ARG A 272 1.47 -6.03 -4.76
CA ARG A 272 0.91 -5.37 -5.94
C ARG A 272 1.02 -6.27 -7.17
N ILE A 273 -0.06 -6.31 -7.93
CA ILE A 273 -0.10 -6.93 -9.25
C ILE A 273 -0.45 -5.92 -10.33
N ALA A 274 -0.01 -6.17 -11.55
CA ALA A 274 -0.45 -5.49 -12.77
C ALA A 274 -1.36 -6.40 -13.59
N PHE A 275 -2.34 -5.81 -14.26
CA PHE A 275 -3.29 -6.52 -15.10
C PHE A 275 -3.91 -5.60 -16.15
N ALA A 276 -4.35 -6.16 -17.27
CA ALA A 276 -5.24 -5.47 -18.19
C ALA A 276 -6.69 -5.90 -17.91
N VAL A 277 -7.59 -4.92 -17.77
CA VAL A 277 -9.04 -5.12 -17.62
C VAL A 277 -9.70 -4.93 -18.98
N LEU A 278 -10.61 -5.84 -19.32
CA LEU A 278 -11.26 -5.89 -20.62
C LEU A 278 -12.79 -5.75 -20.43
N ASP A 279 -13.43 -4.92 -21.24
CA ASP A 279 -14.89 -4.68 -21.17
C ASP A 279 -15.69 -5.88 -21.72
N ALA A 280 -15.73 -6.95 -20.93
CA ALA A 280 -16.50 -8.13 -21.25
C ALA A 280 -18.00 -7.90 -21.15
N ALA A 281 -18.44 -6.97 -20.31
CA ALA A 281 -19.84 -6.58 -20.16
C ALA A 281 -20.41 -5.82 -21.38
N GLY A 282 -19.53 -5.26 -22.23
CA GLY A 282 -19.95 -4.48 -23.40
C GLY A 282 -20.50 -3.10 -23.06
N HIS A 283 -19.99 -2.47 -22.00
CA HIS A 283 -20.40 -1.10 -21.62
C HIS A 283 -20.11 -0.10 -22.74
N THR A 284 -18.98 -0.28 -23.44
CA THR A 284 -18.57 0.57 -24.58
C THR A 284 -19.14 0.10 -25.91
N GLY A 285 -19.81 -1.06 -25.95
CA GLY A 285 -20.43 -1.63 -27.15
C GLY A 285 -20.92 -3.05 -26.91
N ALA A 286 -22.25 -3.27 -26.87
CA ALA A 286 -22.87 -4.55 -26.53
C ALA A 286 -22.44 -5.74 -27.39
N ASP A 287 -22.04 -5.48 -28.65
CA ASP A 287 -21.55 -6.49 -29.59
C ASP A 287 -20.06 -6.29 -29.92
N GLY A 288 -19.35 -5.49 -29.12
CA GLY A 288 -17.94 -5.19 -29.32
C GLY A 288 -17.02 -6.42 -29.24
N PRO A 289 -15.79 -6.34 -29.80
CA PRO A 289 -14.87 -7.47 -29.82
C PRO A 289 -14.55 -8.01 -28.44
N LEU A 290 -14.43 -7.15 -27.41
CA LEU A 290 -14.10 -7.57 -26.05
C LEU A 290 -15.23 -8.35 -25.36
N THR A 291 -16.46 -8.35 -25.87
CA THR A 291 -17.54 -9.22 -25.37
C THR A 291 -17.35 -10.69 -25.73
N LYS A 292 -16.47 -10.99 -26.69
CA LYS A 292 -16.18 -12.35 -27.16
C LYS A 292 -15.05 -12.94 -26.34
N VAL A 293 -15.30 -14.06 -25.64
CA VAL A 293 -14.29 -14.73 -24.81
C VAL A 293 -13.01 -15.06 -25.58
N LYS A 294 -13.13 -15.53 -26.83
CA LYS A 294 -11.96 -15.86 -27.67
C LYS A 294 -11.06 -14.65 -27.97
N VAL A 295 -11.63 -13.47 -28.10
CA VAL A 295 -10.85 -12.22 -28.25
C VAL A 295 -10.06 -11.93 -26.98
N ARG A 296 -10.68 -12.09 -25.80
CA ARG A 296 -10.02 -11.87 -24.51
C ARG A 296 -8.94 -12.93 -24.25
N GLN A 297 -9.18 -14.20 -24.63
CA GLN A 297 -8.17 -15.26 -24.59
C GLN A 297 -7.01 -14.96 -25.55
N ALA A 298 -7.28 -14.47 -26.75
CA ALA A 298 -6.26 -14.04 -27.69
C ALA A 298 -5.37 -12.92 -27.11
N ILE A 299 -5.97 -11.93 -26.45
CA ILE A 299 -5.23 -10.87 -25.75
C ILE A 299 -4.32 -11.47 -24.69
N ASN A 300 -4.79 -12.44 -23.90
CA ASN A 300 -3.96 -13.09 -22.90
C ASN A 300 -2.76 -13.83 -23.49
N HIS A 301 -2.95 -14.57 -24.61
CA HIS A 301 -1.87 -15.27 -25.30
C HIS A 301 -0.87 -14.32 -26.00
N ALA A 302 -1.32 -13.10 -26.34
CA ALA A 302 -0.48 -12.14 -27.03
C ALA A 302 0.59 -11.49 -26.14
N LEU A 303 0.40 -11.46 -24.82
CA LEU A 303 1.21 -10.67 -23.90
C LEU A 303 2.43 -11.45 -23.38
N ASN A 304 3.63 -10.93 -23.64
CA ASN A 304 4.89 -11.49 -23.11
C ASN A 304 5.12 -11.04 -21.67
N LYS A 305 4.31 -11.60 -20.76
CA LYS A 305 4.29 -11.24 -19.34
C LYS A 305 5.64 -11.46 -18.64
N ALA A 306 6.36 -12.52 -19.03
CA ALA A 306 7.65 -12.86 -18.44
C ALA A 306 8.71 -11.81 -18.76
N GLU A 307 8.82 -11.36 -20.02
CA GLU A 307 9.75 -10.29 -20.39
C GLU A 307 9.38 -8.95 -19.73
N MET A 308 8.08 -8.64 -19.60
CA MET A 308 7.64 -7.43 -18.89
C MET A 308 8.07 -7.48 -17.41
N ALA A 309 7.87 -8.61 -16.73
CA ALA A 309 8.27 -8.78 -15.34
C ALA A 309 9.79 -8.65 -15.18
N GLU A 310 10.57 -9.35 -16.00
CA GLU A 310 12.03 -9.42 -15.91
C GLU A 310 12.70 -8.09 -16.24
N TYR A 311 12.34 -7.47 -17.39
CA TYR A 311 13.08 -6.33 -17.93
C TYR A 311 12.48 -4.96 -17.62
N LEU A 312 11.18 -4.87 -17.36
CA LEU A 312 10.54 -3.58 -17.09
C LEU A 312 10.34 -3.33 -15.58
N ILE A 313 10.17 -4.37 -14.78
CA ILE A 313 9.98 -4.27 -13.34
C ILE A 313 11.23 -4.76 -12.60
N GLY A 314 11.70 -5.99 -12.92
CA GLY A 314 12.90 -6.59 -12.34
C GLY A 314 12.75 -6.98 -10.87
N GLY A 315 13.89 -7.26 -10.23
CA GLY A 315 13.92 -7.66 -8.82
C GLY A 315 13.23 -9.00 -8.58
N SER A 316 12.26 -9.03 -7.68
CA SER A 316 11.44 -10.20 -7.35
C SER A 316 10.12 -10.28 -8.12
N ALA A 317 9.94 -9.47 -9.17
CA ALA A 317 8.72 -9.48 -9.98
C ALA A 317 8.62 -10.79 -10.79
N GLU A 318 7.44 -11.38 -10.81
CA GLU A 318 7.14 -12.63 -11.51
C GLU A 318 5.88 -12.48 -12.37
N ALA A 319 5.87 -13.14 -13.54
CA ALA A 319 4.68 -13.23 -14.36
C ALA A 319 3.57 -14.01 -13.63
N ILE A 320 2.33 -13.55 -13.75
CA ILE A 320 1.15 -14.21 -13.17
C ILE A 320 0.07 -14.45 -14.22
N HIS A 321 -0.79 -15.43 -13.93
CA HIS A 321 -1.97 -15.77 -14.76
C HIS A 321 -3.28 -15.78 -13.97
N THR A 322 -3.23 -15.50 -12.66
CA THR A 322 -4.38 -15.40 -11.77
C THR A 322 -4.67 -13.95 -11.38
N ALA A 323 -5.93 -13.65 -11.04
CA ALA A 323 -6.38 -12.29 -10.70
C ALA A 323 -6.15 -11.94 -9.21
N CYS A 324 -5.09 -12.47 -8.61
CA CYS A 324 -4.65 -12.19 -7.23
C CYS A 324 -3.13 -12.24 -7.15
N HIS A 325 -2.55 -11.73 -6.06
CA HIS A 325 -1.14 -11.95 -5.79
C HIS A 325 -0.94 -13.35 -5.18
N PRO A 326 0.04 -14.17 -5.66
CA PRO A 326 0.23 -15.55 -5.20
C PRO A 326 0.41 -15.71 -3.67
N ALA A 327 0.92 -14.68 -2.98
CA ALA A 327 1.07 -14.69 -1.52
C ALA A 327 -0.23 -14.35 -0.75
N GLN A 328 -1.36 -14.10 -1.43
CA GLN A 328 -2.62 -13.80 -0.76
C GLN A 328 -3.35 -15.10 -0.39
N PHE A 329 -3.97 -15.12 0.78
CA PHE A 329 -4.88 -16.20 1.16
C PHE A 329 -5.99 -16.37 0.11
N GLY A 330 -6.28 -17.61 -0.26
CA GLY A 330 -7.31 -17.94 -1.24
C GLY A 330 -6.93 -17.62 -2.69
N CYS A 331 -5.68 -17.24 -2.96
CA CYS A 331 -5.19 -17.05 -4.31
C CYS A 331 -4.85 -18.42 -4.95
N ASP A 332 -5.69 -18.87 -5.86
CA ASP A 332 -5.46 -20.09 -6.63
C ASP A 332 -4.61 -19.77 -7.86
N THR A 333 -3.43 -20.39 -7.93
CA THR A 333 -2.50 -20.30 -9.06
C THR A 333 -2.61 -21.50 -10.00
N SER A 334 -3.54 -22.43 -9.77
CA SER A 334 -3.79 -23.57 -10.65
C SER A 334 -4.87 -23.33 -11.70
N VAL A 335 -5.38 -22.08 -11.78
CA VAL A 335 -6.38 -21.65 -12.77
C VAL A 335 -5.83 -21.70 -14.21
N GLN A 336 -6.72 -21.58 -15.20
CA GLN A 336 -6.36 -21.57 -16.63
C GLN A 336 -5.24 -20.55 -16.91
N ASP A 337 -4.13 -21.05 -17.45
CA ASP A 337 -3.02 -20.23 -17.95
C ASP A 337 -3.14 -20.01 -19.48
N TYR A 338 -2.63 -18.88 -19.92
CA TYR A 338 -2.50 -18.48 -21.32
C TYR A 338 -1.03 -18.16 -21.62
N PRO A 339 -0.21 -19.17 -21.94
CA PRO A 339 1.21 -18.95 -22.31
C PRO A 339 1.35 -17.98 -23.49
N TYR A 340 2.44 -17.25 -23.52
CA TYR A 340 2.75 -16.34 -24.62
C TYR A 340 2.84 -17.14 -25.93
N ASP A 341 1.87 -16.94 -26.81
CA ASP A 341 1.77 -17.56 -28.15
C ASP A 341 1.01 -16.64 -29.10
N PRO A 342 1.71 -15.72 -29.79
CA PRO A 342 1.10 -14.79 -30.74
C PRO A 342 0.39 -15.49 -31.91
N GLU A 343 0.80 -16.71 -32.30
CA GLU A 343 0.16 -17.44 -33.39
C GLU A 343 -1.17 -18.05 -32.93
N ALA A 344 -1.23 -18.60 -31.71
CA ALA A 344 -2.49 -19.00 -31.10
C ALA A 344 -3.44 -17.82 -30.92
N ALA A 345 -2.90 -16.65 -30.53
CA ALA A 345 -3.67 -15.41 -30.40
C ALA A 345 -4.33 -15.01 -31.73
N LYS A 346 -3.57 -14.99 -32.83
CA LYS A 346 -4.10 -14.69 -34.17
C LYS A 346 -5.17 -15.70 -34.61
N ALA A 347 -4.97 -16.99 -34.33
CA ALA A 347 -5.95 -18.02 -34.63
C ALA A 347 -7.27 -17.81 -33.88
N LEU A 348 -7.21 -17.47 -32.57
CA LEU A 348 -8.39 -17.17 -31.76
C LEU A 348 -9.13 -15.91 -32.26
N LEU A 349 -8.40 -14.86 -32.66
CA LEU A 349 -9.01 -13.67 -33.28
C LEU A 349 -9.74 -14.04 -34.59
N ALA A 350 -9.15 -14.86 -35.45
CA ALA A 350 -9.78 -15.31 -36.69
C ALA A 350 -11.05 -16.16 -36.39
N GLU A 351 -10.99 -17.07 -35.43
CA GLU A 351 -12.14 -17.85 -35.00
C GLU A 351 -13.29 -17.00 -34.39
N ALA A 352 -12.93 -15.87 -33.77
CA ALA A 352 -13.89 -14.91 -33.24
C ALA A 352 -14.46 -13.97 -34.31
N GLY A 353 -13.96 -14.03 -35.56
CA GLY A 353 -14.37 -13.15 -36.68
C GLY A 353 -13.59 -11.85 -36.77
N TYR A 354 -12.43 -11.76 -36.09
CA TYR A 354 -11.56 -10.58 -36.04
C TYR A 354 -10.16 -10.85 -36.60
N GLY A 355 -10.04 -11.76 -37.59
CA GLY A 355 -8.74 -12.09 -38.19
C GLY A 355 -8.03 -10.90 -38.87
N ASP A 356 -8.78 -9.86 -39.31
CA ASP A 356 -8.26 -8.62 -39.84
C ASP A 356 -7.97 -7.55 -38.75
N GLY A 357 -8.13 -7.92 -37.47
CA GLY A 357 -7.97 -7.03 -36.33
C GLY A 357 -9.19 -6.13 -36.08
N PHE A 358 -9.04 -5.22 -35.11
CA PHE A 358 -10.04 -4.21 -34.75
C PHE A 358 -9.36 -3.05 -34.01
N PRO A 359 -9.97 -1.84 -34.01
CA PRO A 359 -9.45 -0.73 -33.21
C PRO A 359 -9.73 -0.93 -31.73
N LEU A 360 -8.73 -0.72 -30.88
CA LEU A 360 -8.83 -0.80 -29.43
C LEU A 360 -8.24 0.44 -28.77
N GLU A 361 -9.04 1.18 -28.02
CA GLU A 361 -8.55 2.23 -27.14
C GLU A 361 -8.08 1.60 -25.83
N LEU A 362 -6.78 1.65 -25.54
CA LEU A 362 -6.15 1.13 -24.34
C LEU A 362 -5.72 2.29 -23.43
N TRP A 363 -6.25 2.33 -22.21
CA TRP A 363 -5.91 3.37 -21.25
C TRP A 363 -4.84 2.88 -20.26
N ALA A 364 -3.94 3.79 -19.86
CA ALA A 364 -2.94 3.54 -18.82
C ALA A 364 -2.60 4.83 -18.07
N TYR A 365 -2.16 4.69 -16.81
CA TYR A 365 -1.82 5.84 -15.96
C TYR A 365 -0.48 5.66 -15.25
N ARG A 366 0.09 4.47 -15.31
CA ARG A 366 1.30 4.08 -14.57
C ARG A 366 2.18 3.22 -15.47
N ASP A 367 3.49 3.20 -15.19
CA ASP A 367 4.47 2.34 -15.85
C ASP A 367 4.36 2.42 -17.39
N LYS A 368 4.74 3.59 -17.92
CA LYS A 368 4.57 3.90 -19.35
C LYS A 368 5.20 2.84 -20.25
N SER A 369 6.38 2.32 -19.89
CA SER A 369 7.07 1.26 -20.62
C SER A 369 6.24 -0.04 -20.68
N VAL A 370 5.53 -0.40 -19.62
CA VAL A 370 4.62 -1.55 -19.60
C VAL A 370 3.44 -1.30 -20.54
N ALA A 371 2.86 -0.10 -20.51
CA ALA A 371 1.74 0.24 -21.39
C ALA A 371 2.15 0.21 -22.88
N GLU A 372 3.35 0.65 -23.19
CA GLU A 372 3.93 0.60 -24.53
C GLU A 372 4.21 -0.85 -24.96
N ALA A 373 4.72 -1.71 -24.07
CA ALA A 373 4.95 -3.12 -24.35
C ALA A 373 3.64 -3.86 -24.62
N VAL A 374 2.62 -3.70 -23.76
CA VAL A 374 1.27 -4.28 -23.98
C VAL A 374 0.69 -3.81 -25.32
N SER A 375 0.82 -2.52 -25.65
CA SER A 375 0.36 -1.99 -26.93
C SER A 375 1.08 -2.62 -28.12
N ALA A 376 2.40 -2.82 -28.02
CA ALA A 376 3.20 -3.45 -29.06
C ALA A 376 2.80 -4.91 -29.27
N ASP A 377 2.64 -5.68 -28.20
CA ASP A 377 2.26 -7.10 -28.25
C ASP A 377 0.88 -7.27 -28.90
N LEU A 378 -0.09 -6.45 -28.53
CA LEU A 378 -1.43 -6.47 -29.14
C LEU A 378 -1.42 -6.06 -30.60
N THR A 379 -0.58 -5.09 -30.97
CA THR A 379 -0.40 -4.67 -32.37
C THR A 379 0.24 -5.78 -33.21
N ALA A 380 1.15 -6.58 -32.65
CA ALA A 380 1.78 -7.71 -33.32
C ALA A 380 0.81 -8.83 -33.72
N ILE A 381 -0.36 -8.92 -33.08
CA ILE A 381 -1.42 -9.86 -33.43
C ILE A 381 -2.53 -9.25 -34.30
N GLY A 382 -2.39 -7.98 -34.71
CA GLY A 382 -3.30 -7.31 -35.64
C GLY A 382 -4.33 -6.37 -34.99
N ILE A 383 -4.31 -6.16 -33.67
CA ILE A 383 -5.19 -5.20 -32.99
C ILE A 383 -4.63 -3.79 -33.21
N ASP A 384 -5.43 -2.86 -33.72
CA ASP A 384 -5.07 -1.45 -33.90
C ASP A 384 -5.21 -0.67 -32.59
N VAL A 385 -4.11 -0.62 -31.81
CA VAL A 385 -4.12 -0.06 -30.45
C VAL A 385 -3.91 1.44 -30.46
N ASN A 386 -4.88 2.18 -29.92
CA ASN A 386 -4.75 3.60 -29.57
C ASN A 386 -4.44 3.74 -28.07
N LEU A 387 -3.15 3.82 -27.70
CA LEU A 387 -2.72 3.94 -26.32
C LEU A 387 -2.95 5.37 -25.79
N ARG A 388 -3.75 5.49 -24.72
CA ARG A 388 -4.01 6.75 -23.99
C ARG A 388 -3.35 6.72 -22.62
N TYR A 389 -2.22 7.38 -22.49
CA TYR A 389 -1.55 7.53 -21.20
C TYR A 389 -2.04 8.79 -20.49
N VAL A 390 -2.72 8.63 -19.35
CA VAL A 390 -3.45 9.69 -18.65
C VAL A 390 -3.11 9.74 -17.15
N LYS A 391 -3.57 10.79 -16.46
CA LYS A 391 -3.52 10.81 -14.99
C LYS A 391 -4.56 9.83 -14.42
N LEU A 392 -4.28 9.27 -13.23
CA LEU A 392 -5.17 8.33 -12.53
C LEU A 392 -6.59 8.89 -12.36
N GLU A 393 -6.70 10.18 -12.05
CA GLU A 393 -8.00 10.84 -11.88
C GLU A 393 -8.85 10.79 -13.15
N SER A 394 -8.25 11.05 -14.32
CA SER A 394 -8.94 10.97 -15.61
C SER A 394 -9.38 9.55 -15.94
N LEU A 395 -8.54 8.54 -15.62
CA LEU A 395 -8.90 7.14 -15.77
C LEU A 395 -10.07 6.77 -14.86
N ASN A 396 -10.04 7.22 -13.59
CA ASN A 396 -11.12 6.96 -12.63
C ASN A 396 -12.45 7.56 -13.09
N GLN A 397 -12.44 8.81 -13.60
CA GLN A 397 -13.65 9.47 -14.13
C GLN A 397 -14.22 8.73 -15.34
N ALA A 398 -13.39 8.36 -16.31
CA ALA A 398 -13.84 7.64 -17.50
C ALA A 398 -14.31 6.21 -17.17
N ARG A 399 -13.68 5.53 -16.20
CA ARG A 399 -14.11 4.23 -15.69
C ARG A 399 -15.49 4.32 -15.00
N ALA A 400 -15.69 5.32 -14.13
CA ALA A 400 -16.98 5.56 -13.48
C ALA A 400 -18.11 5.86 -14.49
N ALA A 401 -17.75 6.53 -15.60
CA ALA A 401 -18.66 6.78 -16.72
C ALA A 401 -18.90 5.55 -17.63
N ARG A 402 -18.17 4.44 -17.41
CA ARG A 402 -18.20 3.23 -18.27
C ARG A 402 -17.76 3.49 -19.73
N ASP A 403 -16.87 4.46 -19.96
CA ASP A 403 -16.42 4.89 -21.28
C ASP A 403 -15.05 4.29 -21.68
N ILE A 404 -14.56 3.28 -20.98
CA ILE A 404 -13.24 2.66 -21.23
C ILE A 404 -13.44 1.22 -21.72
N PRO A 405 -12.98 0.86 -22.92
CA PRO A 405 -13.05 -0.53 -23.40
C PRO A 405 -11.96 -1.41 -22.76
N ALA A 406 -10.75 -0.88 -22.51
CA ALA A 406 -9.68 -1.60 -21.87
C ALA A 406 -8.75 -0.65 -21.14
N TYR A 407 -8.20 -1.10 -20.00
CA TYR A 407 -7.17 -0.34 -19.28
C TYR A 407 -6.17 -1.23 -18.57
N ILE A 408 -4.93 -0.73 -18.44
CA ILE A 408 -3.90 -1.34 -17.60
C ILE A 408 -4.07 -0.79 -16.19
N GLY A 409 -4.38 -1.68 -15.26
CA GLY A 409 -4.57 -1.40 -13.85
C GLY A 409 -3.48 -2.01 -12.99
N THR A 410 -3.35 -1.51 -11.77
CA THR A 410 -2.53 -2.12 -10.72
C THR A 410 -3.31 -2.13 -9.42
N TRP A 411 -3.08 -3.14 -8.59
CA TRP A 411 -3.70 -3.23 -7.28
C TRP A 411 -2.74 -3.77 -6.24
N GLY A 412 -2.55 -3.07 -5.12
CA GLY A 412 -1.63 -3.44 -4.05
C GLY A 412 -2.32 -3.89 -2.76
N SER A 413 -3.64 -4.13 -2.82
CA SER A 413 -4.45 -4.67 -1.70
C SER A 413 -4.29 -3.93 -0.36
N GLY A 414 -3.63 -2.76 -0.34
CA GLY A 414 -3.31 -2.01 0.88
C GLY A 414 -2.47 -2.80 1.89
N GLY A 415 -1.65 -3.75 1.42
CA GLY A 415 -0.89 -4.67 2.27
C GLY A 415 -1.72 -5.86 2.79
N THR A 416 -2.99 -5.98 2.40
CA THR A 416 -3.85 -7.09 2.85
C THR A 416 -3.55 -8.36 2.04
N ALA A 417 -2.99 -9.36 2.69
CA ALA A 417 -2.67 -10.65 2.09
C ALA A 417 -3.89 -11.59 2.07
N ASP A 418 -5.00 -11.13 1.48
CA ASP A 418 -6.25 -11.89 1.32
C ASP A 418 -6.89 -11.51 -0.02
N THR A 419 -7.37 -12.52 -0.76
CA THR A 419 -8.01 -12.35 -2.08
C THR A 419 -9.25 -11.47 -2.02
N ALA A 420 -9.94 -11.37 -0.87
CA ALA A 420 -11.05 -10.43 -0.68
C ALA A 420 -10.67 -8.98 -1.02
N ALA A 421 -9.43 -8.58 -0.73
CA ALA A 421 -8.95 -7.21 -0.94
C ALA A 421 -8.86 -6.81 -2.43
N ILE A 422 -8.94 -7.77 -3.34
CA ILE A 422 -8.95 -7.52 -4.79
C ILE A 422 -10.28 -7.97 -5.42
N ALA A 423 -10.78 -9.17 -5.03
CA ALA A 423 -11.95 -9.77 -5.65
C ALA A 423 -13.19 -8.89 -5.52
N ARG A 424 -13.51 -8.42 -4.31
CA ARG A 424 -14.67 -7.54 -4.09
C ARG A 424 -14.55 -6.23 -4.86
N ILE A 425 -13.39 -5.59 -4.79
CA ILE A 425 -13.19 -4.27 -5.39
C ILE A 425 -13.35 -4.30 -6.92
N HIS A 426 -13.02 -5.44 -7.54
CA HIS A 426 -12.99 -5.53 -9.00
C HIS A 426 -14.13 -6.36 -9.60
N PHE A 427 -14.80 -7.20 -8.82
CA PHE A 427 -15.82 -8.12 -9.36
C PHE A 427 -17.19 -8.03 -8.68
N SER A 428 -17.39 -7.19 -7.65
CA SER A 428 -18.76 -6.92 -7.15
C SER A 428 -19.56 -6.10 -8.15
N MET A 429 -20.86 -6.32 -8.25
CA MET A 429 -21.74 -5.58 -9.19
C MET A 429 -21.85 -4.09 -8.85
N GLU A 430 -21.64 -3.72 -7.60
CA GLU A 430 -21.66 -2.33 -7.13
C GLU A 430 -20.43 -1.53 -7.54
N SER A 431 -19.34 -2.23 -7.91
CA SER A 431 -18.07 -1.59 -8.22
C SER A 431 -18.04 -1.00 -9.63
N ASP A 432 -17.57 0.22 -9.75
CA ASP A 432 -17.25 0.86 -11.04
C ASP A 432 -16.06 0.19 -11.75
N ARG A 433 -15.30 -0.66 -11.03
CA ARG A 433 -14.17 -1.44 -11.57
C ARG A 433 -14.60 -2.76 -12.21
N ASN A 434 -15.81 -3.22 -11.93
CA ASN A 434 -16.32 -4.45 -12.53
C ASN A 434 -16.66 -4.23 -14.01
N MET A 435 -15.86 -4.86 -14.88
CA MET A 435 -16.03 -4.86 -16.32
C MET A 435 -16.45 -6.25 -16.85
N SER A 436 -16.70 -7.22 -15.95
CA SER A 436 -17.18 -8.56 -16.34
C SER A 436 -18.68 -8.58 -16.63
N GLY A 437 -19.47 -7.87 -15.83
CA GLY A 437 -20.93 -7.92 -15.86
C GLY A 437 -21.51 -9.28 -15.41
N ASP A 438 -20.69 -10.13 -14.79
CA ASP A 438 -21.07 -11.48 -14.37
C ASP A 438 -21.66 -11.47 -12.97
N GLN A 439 -22.97 -11.63 -12.87
CA GLN A 439 -23.71 -11.66 -11.60
C GLN A 439 -23.33 -12.89 -10.76
N ALA A 440 -23.15 -14.07 -11.40
CA ALA A 440 -22.85 -15.29 -10.68
C ALA A 440 -21.45 -15.21 -10.01
N LEU A 441 -20.46 -14.66 -10.72
CA LEU A 441 -19.13 -14.36 -10.15
C LEU A 441 -19.22 -13.36 -8.99
N ALA A 442 -20.02 -12.31 -9.14
CA ALA A 442 -20.20 -11.32 -8.07
C ALA A 442 -20.85 -11.93 -6.82
N ASP A 443 -21.82 -12.83 -7.00
CA ASP A 443 -22.48 -13.55 -5.90
C ASP A 443 -21.49 -14.52 -5.19
N GLU A 444 -20.62 -15.20 -5.93
CA GLU A 444 -19.53 -16.03 -5.36
C GLU A 444 -18.56 -15.20 -4.52
N VAL A 445 -18.08 -14.07 -5.06
CA VAL A 445 -17.18 -13.16 -4.33
C VAL A 445 -17.83 -12.67 -3.04
N LEU A 446 -19.14 -12.36 -3.07
CA LEU A 446 -19.89 -11.95 -1.89
C LEU A 446 -20.04 -13.11 -0.89
N ALA A 447 -20.30 -14.34 -1.36
CA ALA A 447 -20.44 -15.51 -0.50
C ALA A 447 -19.16 -15.81 0.29
N ALA A 448 -17.97 -15.59 -0.32
CA ALA A 448 -16.69 -15.73 0.39
C ALA A 448 -16.54 -14.75 1.56
N GLU A 449 -17.21 -13.60 1.52
CA GLU A 449 -17.21 -12.61 2.61
C GLU A 449 -18.24 -12.91 3.71
N GLN A 450 -19.08 -13.94 3.54
CA GLN A 450 -20.16 -14.28 4.47
C GLN A 450 -19.87 -15.56 5.28
N THR A 451 -18.65 -16.10 5.24
CA THR A 451 -18.27 -17.28 6.01
C THR A 451 -16.92 -17.10 6.69
N ASN A 452 -16.81 -17.50 7.96
CA ASN A 452 -15.56 -17.55 8.72
C ASN A 452 -14.79 -18.87 8.51
N ASP A 453 -15.36 -19.84 7.81
CA ASP A 453 -14.71 -21.09 7.46
C ASP A 453 -13.66 -20.83 6.36
N GLN A 454 -12.38 -20.90 6.75
CA GLN A 454 -11.27 -20.58 5.84
C GLN A 454 -11.14 -21.57 4.68
N GLU A 455 -11.40 -22.86 4.89
CA GLU A 455 -11.34 -23.86 3.83
C GLU A 455 -12.42 -23.56 2.78
N LYS A 456 -13.64 -23.34 3.24
CA LYS A 456 -14.76 -22.95 2.37
C LYS A 456 -14.52 -21.62 1.65
N ARG A 457 -13.92 -20.63 2.31
CA ARG A 457 -13.54 -19.37 1.65
C ARG A 457 -12.52 -19.59 0.54
N ALA A 458 -11.49 -20.40 0.80
CA ALA A 458 -10.48 -20.72 -0.19
C ALA A 458 -11.09 -21.44 -1.41
N GLU A 459 -12.01 -22.39 -1.19
CA GLU A 459 -12.74 -23.09 -2.26
C GLU A 459 -13.56 -22.11 -3.12
N ILE A 460 -14.28 -21.19 -2.48
CA ILE A 460 -15.08 -20.19 -3.19
C ILE A 460 -14.18 -19.26 -4.02
N TYR A 461 -13.06 -18.79 -3.45
CA TYR A 461 -12.12 -17.97 -4.23
C TYR A 461 -11.47 -18.74 -5.37
N SER A 462 -11.13 -20.02 -5.19
CA SER A 462 -10.62 -20.86 -6.28
C SER A 462 -11.63 -20.97 -7.43
N SER A 463 -12.92 -21.19 -7.14
CA SER A 463 -14.01 -21.20 -8.12
C SER A 463 -14.14 -19.85 -8.85
N ALA A 464 -14.17 -18.75 -8.11
CA ALA A 464 -14.27 -17.40 -8.67
C ALA A 464 -13.06 -17.05 -9.56
N LEU A 465 -11.84 -17.37 -9.12
CA LEU A 465 -10.62 -17.14 -9.88
C LEU A 465 -10.57 -18.03 -11.14
N GLY A 466 -11.07 -19.27 -11.05
CA GLY A 466 -11.25 -20.15 -12.20
C GLY A 466 -12.18 -19.53 -13.25
N THR A 467 -13.34 -19.03 -12.81
CA THR A 467 -14.28 -18.31 -13.69
C THR A 467 -13.63 -17.09 -14.35
N ILE A 468 -12.89 -16.26 -13.58
CA ILE A 468 -12.20 -15.08 -14.11
C ILE A 468 -11.19 -15.48 -15.19
N ALA A 469 -10.43 -16.54 -14.96
CA ALA A 469 -9.43 -17.04 -15.89
C ALA A 469 -10.08 -17.66 -17.15
N ASP A 470 -11.04 -18.56 -17.00
CA ASP A 470 -11.72 -19.23 -18.13
C ASP A 470 -12.42 -18.24 -19.05
N GLN A 471 -13.06 -17.24 -18.47
CA GLN A 471 -13.71 -16.16 -19.20
C GLN A 471 -12.74 -15.07 -19.67
N ALA A 472 -11.47 -15.13 -19.24
CA ALA A 472 -10.44 -14.15 -19.54
C ALA A 472 -10.93 -12.71 -19.30
N TYR A 473 -11.62 -12.45 -18.16
CA TYR A 473 -12.09 -11.11 -17.81
C TYR A 473 -10.93 -10.12 -17.62
N TRP A 474 -9.81 -10.63 -17.12
CA TRP A 474 -8.55 -9.93 -17.03
C TRP A 474 -7.47 -10.61 -17.87
N ALA A 475 -6.45 -9.83 -18.22
CA ALA A 475 -5.15 -10.38 -18.56
C ALA A 475 -4.18 -9.99 -17.42
N PRO A 476 -4.01 -10.88 -16.41
CA PRO A 476 -3.01 -10.68 -15.36
C PRO A 476 -1.62 -10.61 -16.00
N LEU A 477 -0.75 -9.71 -15.51
CA LEU A 477 0.57 -9.48 -16.10
C LEU A 477 1.67 -10.02 -15.19
N PHE A 478 1.90 -9.36 -14.06
CA PHE A 478 3.01 -9.68 -13.15
C PHE A 478 2.78 -9.11 -11.75
N THR A 479 3.56 -9.63 -10.79
CA THR A 479 3.73 -9.03 -9.48
C THR A 479 4.75 -7.90 -9.54
N TYR A 480 4.65 -6.93 -8.63
CA TYR A 480 5.67 -5.90 -8.50
C TYR A 480 6.78 -6.31 -7.53
N SER A 481 7.91 -5.64 -7.70
CA SER A 481 9.02 -5.64 -6.75
C SER A 481 9.17 -4.26 -6.11
N ALA A 482 9.47 -4.23 -4.83
CA ALA A 482 9.84 -3.02 -4.13
C ALA A 482 11.37 -2.92 -4.08
N ASN A 483 11.94 -1.85 -4.65
CA ASN A 483 13.37 -1.58 -4.62
C ASN A 483 13.69 -0.51 -3.60
N TYR A 484 14.71 -0.77 -2.80
CA TYR A 484 15.24 0.09 -1.75
C TYR A 484 16.73 0.34 -1.99
N LEU A 485 17.20 1.53 -1.63
CA LEU A 485 18.61 1.80 -1.41
C LEU A 485 18.80 2.17 0.06
N VAL A 486 19.71 1.47 0.71
CA VAL A 486 19.99 1.66 2.13
C VAL A 486 21.48 1.88 2.35
N SER A 487 21.83 2.58 3.46
CA SER A 487 23.21 2.70 3.91
C SER A 487 23.84 1.30 4.05
N PRO A 488 25.11 1.08 3.64
CA PRO A 488 25.78 -0.20 3.81
C PRO A 488 25.87 -0.67 5.27
N ASP A 489 25.81 0.26 6.21
CA ASP A 489 25.83 -0.02 7.66
C ASP A 489 24.44 -0.32 8.24
N LEU A 490 23.38 -0.17 7.47
CA LEU A 490 22.01 -0.46 7.91
C LEU A 490 21.66 -1.92 7.62
N GLU A 491 21.14 -2.61 8.62
CA GLU A 491 20.40 -3.86 8.48
C GLU A 491 18.90 -3.52 8.41
N PHE A 492 18.27 -3.90 7.29
CA PHE A 492 16.87 -3.60 7.04
C PHE A 492 16.17 -4.86 6.51
N PRO A 493 15.28 -5.48 7.31
CA PRO A 493 14.52 -6.65 6.87
C PRO A 493 13.46 -6.27 5.83
N LEU A 494 13.23 -7.14 4.86
CA LEU A 494 12.16 -7.02 3.88
C LEU A 494 11.05 -8.01 4.20
N ASP A 495 9.84 -7.49 4.30
CA ASP A 495 8.66 -8.31 4.58
C ASP A 495 7.93 -8.71 3.29
N PRO A 496 7.28 -9.90 3.27
CA PRO A 496 6.60 -10.41 2.07
C PRO A 496 5.42 -9.55 1.59
N ASP A 497 4.82 -8.76 2.49
CA ASP A 497 3.74 -7.83 2.15
C ASP A 497 4.22 -6.55 1.47
N GLY A 498 5.55 -6.36 1.36
CA GLY A 498 6.18 -5.21 0.75
C GLY A 498 5.96 -3.90 1.50
N LEU A 499 5.54 -3.94 2.77
CA LEU A 499 5.42 -2.78 3.64
C LEU A 499 6.71 -2.64 4.47
N PRO A 500 7.49 -1.56 4.28
CA PRO A 500 8.69 -1.34 5.08
C PRO A 500 8.35 -1.10 6.54
N ARG A 501 9.02 -1.84 7.43
CA ARG A 501 8.91 -1.70 8.89
C ARG A 501 10.21 -1.09 9.42
N LEU A 502 10.28 0.25 9.41
CA LEU A 502 11.48 0.99 9.83
C LEU A 502 11.82 0.79 11.31
N GLN A 503 10.84 0.44 12.15
CA GLN A 503 11.06 0.07 13.54
C GLN A 503 11.90 -1.20 13.72
N ASN A 504 12.00 -2.06 12.69
CA ASN A 504 12.81 -3.27 12.71
C ASN A 504 14.22 -3.07 12.14
N ALA A 505 14.56 -1.85 11.72
CA ALA A 505 15.89 -1.54 11.24
C ALA A 505 16.90 -1.50 12.40
N SER A 506 18.14 -1.86 12.12
CA SER A 506 19.25 -1.78 13.08
C SER A 506 20.57 -1.44 12.40
N TRP A 507 21.53 -0.92 13.17
CA TRP A 507 22.89 -0.72 12.69
C TRP A 507 23.71 -2.01 12.83
N LYS A 508 24.47 -2.34 11.78
CA LYS A 508 25.44 -3.49 11.77
C LYS A 508 26.57 -3.29 12.75
#